data_2b6d104bc4007145b214d0c465547aa5
#
_entry.id   2b6d104bc4007145b214d0c465547aa5
#
_cell.length_a   1.000
_cell.length_b   1.000
_cell.length_c   1.000
_cell.angle_alpha   90.00
_cell.angle_beta   90.00
_cell.angle_gamma   90.00
#
_symmetry.space_group_name_H-M   'P 1'
#
loop_
_entity.id
_entity.type
_entity.pdbx_description
1 polymer ?
#
loop_
_entity_poly.entity_id
_entity_poly.type
_entity_poly.pdbx_seq_one_letter_code
_entity_poly.pdbx_strand_id
1 'polypeptide(L)'
;MKKFKFYFAFIFMAIILCTTNVYAVSKMVITDKSYIRTNFSDGTYRNEAYFTTNKGVAYCITPSKKGGPQGSSLNYSETVNSGSVLYLLSHAGNTKNERLITQLAIWKVNNNFIPAAYNKNTTIVNTVNNLANTAKNNSNYSVNPTIKLSSSTLSFSESSDGNYYVSNNITVSHDNMSEIVATVSGAEGATLISSNKSGSSLSLVNGSKFSVRIPKNNI
;
A
#
# COMPACT_ATOMS: atom_id res chain seq x y z
N MET A 1 43.18 4.33 -29.10
CA MET A 1 41.77 4.33 -28.72
C MET A 1 41.55 5.52 -27.78
N LYS A 2 40.95 6.62 -28.27
CA LYS A 2 40.66 7.80 -27.48
C LYS A 2 39.39 7.54 -26.64
N LYS A 3 39.51 7.52 -25.32
CA LYS A 3 38.39 7.47 -24.42
C LYS A 3 37.68 8.83 -24.45
N PHE A 4 36.62 8.93 -25.23
CA PHE A 4 35.71 10.08 -25.15
C PHE A 4 34.94 10.01 -23.81
N LYS A 5 35.32 10.86 -22.88
CA LYS A 5 34.51 11.11 -21.69
C LYS A 5 33.44 12.12 -22.10
N PHE A 6 32.25 11.64 -22.46
CA PHE A 6 31.10 12.48 -22.60
C PHE A 6 30.58 12.82 -21.21
N TYR A 7 30.79 14.06 -20.77
CA TYR A 7 30.08 14.63 -19.65
C TYR A 7 28.73 15.08 -20.19
N PHE A 8 27.71 14.23 -20.07
CA PHE A 8 26.33 14.65 -20.29
C PHE A 8 25.85 15.47 -19.10
N ALA A 9 25.77 16.78 -19.33
CA ALA A 9 25.11 17.71 -18.43
C ALA A 9 23.62 17.42 -18.39
N PHE A 10 23.12 17.14 -17.20
CA PHE A 10 21.75 17.29 -16.74
C PHE A 10 20.63 16.73 -17.63
N ILE A 11 20.44 15.41 -17.57
CA ILE A 11 19.10 14.88 -17.75
C ILE A 11 18.40 15.07 -16.41
N PHE A 12 17.55 16.09 -16.31
CA PHE A 12 16.62 16.25 -15.22
C PHE A 12 15.64 15.07 -15.29
N MET A 13 15.89 14.01 -14.52
CA MET A 13 14.87 13.04 -14.23
C MET A 13 13.92 13.71 -13.24
N ALA A 14 12.95 14.47 -13.75
CA ALA A 14 11.82 14.90 -12.96
C ALA A 14 11.01 13.64 -12.66
N ILE A 15 11.30 12.97 -11.55
CA ILE A 15 10.34 12.09 -10.92
C ILE A 15 9.26 13.04 -10.44
N ILE A 16 8.28 13.31 -11.28
CA ILE A 16 7.05 13.95 -10.86
C ILE A 16 6.41 12.93 -9.95
N LEU A 17 6.67 13.08 -8.66
CA LEU A 17 5.87 12.50 -7.61
C LEU A 17 4.49 13.16 -7.76
N CYS A 18 3.71 12.72 -8.74
CA CYS A 18 2.29 12.95 -8.67
C CYS A 18 1.82 12.26 -7.40
N THR A 19 1.79 13.05 -6.32
CA THR A 19 0.88 12.78 -5.20
C THR A 19 -0.56 13.06 -5.64
N THR A 20 -0.86 12.80 -6.90
CA THR A 20 -2.22 12.49 -7.26
C THR A 20 -2.49 11.21 -6.48
N ASN A 21 -3.50 11.26 -5.66
CA ASN A 21 -4.16 10.07 -5.16
C ASN A 21 -4.38 9.12 -6.34
N VAL A 22 -3.36 8.36 -6.72
CA VAL A 22 -3.45 7.34 -7.76
C VAL A 22 -4.18 6.18 -7.11
N TYR A 23 -5.43 6.40 -6.89
CA TYR A 23 -6.39 5.35 -6.68
C TYR A 23 -6.74 4.72 -8.04
N ALA A 24 -5.75 4.22 -8.74
CA ALA A 24 -5.99 3.09 -9.60
C ALA A 24 -6.32 1.94 -8.65
N VAL A 25 -7.50 1.97 -8.09
CA VAL A 25 -8.02 0.86 -7.29
C VAL A 25 -8.22 -0.28 -8.26
N SER A 26 -7.14 -1.03 -8.43
CA SER A 26 -7.27 -2.37 -8.92
C SER A 26 -8.33 -3.02 -8.03
N LYS A 27 -9.39 -3.49 -8.66
CA LYS A 27 -10.55 -4.13 -8.05
C LYS A 27 -10.11 -4.96 -6.84
N MET A 28 -10.54 -4.56 -5.64
CA MET A 28 -10.26 -5.33 -4.45
C MET A 28 -11.18 -6.54 -4.44
N VAL A 29 -10.61 -7.73 -4.31
CA VAL A 29 -11.35 -8.99 -4.30
C VAL A 29 -11.17 -9.66 -2.95
N ILE A 30 -12.26 -10.11 -2.34
CA ILE A 30 -12.22 -10.92 -1.12
C ILE A 30 -11.68 -12.30 -1.51
N THR A 31 -10.47 -12.61 -1.08
CA THR A 31 -9.81 -13.90 -1.33
C THR A 31 -10.14 -14.94 -0.28
N ASP A 32 -10.42 -14.50 0.95
CA ASP A 32 -10.85 -15.37 2.04
C ASP A 32 -11.80 -14.64 3.00
N LYS A 33 -12.71 -15.40 3.57
CA LYS A 33 -13.61 -14.95 4.63
C LYS A 33 -13.56 -15.96 5.77
N SER A 34 -12.91 -15.55 6.83
CA SER A 34 -12.75 -16.36 8.02
C SER A 34 -13.53 -15.80 9.19
N TYR A 35 -13.71 -16.61 10.22
CA TYR A 35 -14.45 -16.23 11.41
C TYR A 35 -13.59 -16.36 12.65
N ILE A 36 -13.77 -15.40 13.56
CA ILE A 36 -13.21 -15.44 14.91
C ILE A 36 -14.36 -15.76 15.85
N ARG A 37 -14.32 -16.95 16.44
CA ARG A 37 -15.29 -17.36 17.46
C ARG A 37 -14.80 -16.87 18.83
N THR A 38 -15.63 -16.09 19.50
CA THR A 38 -15.43 -15.70 20.89
C THR A 38 -16.44 -16.42 21.74
N ASN A 39 -15.99 -17.25 22.68
CA ASN A 39 -16.83 -17.88 23.68
C ASN A 39 -16.90 -17.00 24.93
N PHE A 40 -18.06 -16.94 25.55
CA PHE A 40 -18.32 -16.16 26.75
C PHE A 40 -18.52 -17.08 27.97
N SER A 41 -18.38 -16.51 29.15
CA SER A 41 -18.47 -17.24 30.42
C SER A 41 -19.85 -17.90 30.69
N ASP A 42 -20.89 -17.41 30.04
CA ASP A 42 -22.25 -17.96 30.12
C ASP A 42 -22.53 -19.09 29.10
N GLY A 43 -21.50 -19.59 28.42
CA GLY A 43 -21.62 -20.63 27.42
C GLY A 43 -22.11 -20.15 26.06
N THR A 44 -22.47 -18.89 25.91
CA THR A 44 -22.80 -18.30 24.59
C THR A 44 -21.55 -18.01 23.76
N TYR A 45 -21.72 -17.78 22.49
CA TYR A 45 -20.62 -17.38 21.62
C TYR A 45 -21.03 -16.35 20.58
N ARG A 46 -20.04 -15.69 19.99
CA ARG A 46 -20.21 -14.82 18.85
C ARG A 46 -19.12 -15.11 17.81
N ASN A 47 -19.51 -15.06 16.54
CA ASN A 47 -18.58 -15.14 15.42
C ASN A 47 -18.48 -13.77 14.75
N GLU A 48 -17.28 -13.23 14.64
CA GLU A 48 -17.01 -12.04 13.83
C GLU A 48 -16.24 -12.44 12.57
N ALA A 49 -16.72 -11.98 11.43
CA ALA A 49 -16.03 -12.22 10.18
C ALA A 49 -14.86 -11.24 10.02
N TYR A 50 -13.74 -11.74 9.52
CA TYR A 50 -12.68 -10.92 8.96
C TYR A 50 -12.40 -11.34 7.52
N PHE A 51 -11.86 -10.43 6.75
CA PHE A 51 -11.67 -10.64 5.32
C PHE A 51 -10.18 -10.51 4.98
N THR A 52 -9.70 -11.43 4.17
CA THR A 52 -8.45 -11.28 3.43
C THR A 52 -8.79 -10.92 2.00
N THR A 53 -8.05 -10.00 1.43
CA THR A 53 -8.24 -9.55 0.05
C THR A 53 -6.93 -9.68 -0.71
N ASN A 54 -6.97 -9.53 -2.02
CA ASN A 54 -5.77 -9.44 -2.85
C ASN A 54 -4.89 -8.20 -2.54
N LYS A 55 -5.32 -7.34 -1.61
CA LYS A 55 -4.60 -6.13 -1.14
C LYS A 55 -4.30 -6.16 0.37
N GLY A 56 -4.55 -7.26 1.04
CA GLY A 56 -4.32 -7.42 2.48
C GLY A 56 -5.59 -7.64 3.29
N VAL A 57 -5.51 -7.44 4.60
CA VAL A 57 -6.66 -7.63 5.52
C VAL A 57 -7.61 -6.44 5.39
N ALA A 58 -8.90 -6.73 5.31
CA ALA A 58 -9.95 -5.72 5.30
C ALA A 58 -10.80 -5.80 6.58
N TYR A 59 -11.18 -4.62 7.07
CA TYR A 59 -12.01 -4.43 8.26
C TYR A 59 -13.32 -3.76 7.90
N CYS A 60 -14.40 -4.16 8.55
CA CYS A 60 -15.69 -3.50 8.41
C CYS A 60 -15.73 -2.19 9.21
N ILE A 61 -16.11 -1.09 8.56
CA ILE A 61 -16.31 0.19 9.25
C ILE A 61 -17.72 0.31 9.87
N THR A 62 -18.67 -0.47 9.39
CA THR A 62 -20.08 -0.45 9.86
C THR A 62 -20.45 -1.77 10.51
N PRO A 63 -20.81 -1.78 11.82
CA PRO A 63 -21.02 -3.01 12.58
C PRO A 63 -22.16 -3.91 12.10
N SER A 64 -23.19 -3.32 11.49
CA SER A 64 -24.42 -4.01 11.08
C SER A 64 -24.40 -4.54 9.66
N LYS A 65 -23.40 -4.16 8.85
CA LYS A 65 -23.30 -4.61 7.45
C LYS A 65 -22.58 -5.92 7.34
N LYS A 66 -23.19 -6.87 6.65
CA LYS A 66 -22.53 -8.13 6.26
C LYS A 66 -21.60 -7.84 5.11
N GLY A 67 -20.33 -8.26 5.22
CA GLY A 67 -19.43 -8.26 4.07
C GLY A 67 -19.86 -9.27 3.02
N GLY A 68 -19.41 -9.07 1.78
CA GLY A 68 -19.69 -9.99 0.68
C GLY A 68 -19.12 -11.40 0.90
N PRO A 69 -19.57 -12.39 0.13
CA PRO A 69 -18.95 -13.71 0.12
C PRO A 69 -17.54 -13.68 -0.49
N GLN A 70 -16.79 -14.77 -0.31
CA GLN A 70 -15.52 -14.97 -1.00
C GLN A 70 -15.72 -14.84 -2.52
N GLY A 71 -14.75 -14.24 -3.21
CA GLY A 71 -14.83 -13.93 -4.64
C GLY A 71 -15.56 -12.61 -4.96
N SER A 72 -16.25 -11.99 -3.98
CA SER A 72 -16.87 -10.68 -4.20
C SER A 72 -15.83 -9.61 -4.51
N SER A 73 -16.17 -8.78 -5.49
CA SER A 73 -15.41 -7.58 -5.80
C SER A 73 -15.94 -6.41 -5.01
N LEU A 74 -15.05 -5.65 -4.44
CA LEU A 74 -15.33 -4.41 -3.72
C LEU A 74 -14.89 -3.25 -4.59
N ASN A 75 -15.83 -2.35 -4.90
CA ASN A 75 -15.52 -1.10 -5.57
C ASN A 75 -15.09 -0.08 -4.52
N TYR A 76 -14.13 0.73 -4.88
CA TYR A 76 -13.74 1.88 -4.08
C TYR A 76 -14.90 2.90 -4.08
N SER A 77 -15.28 3.40 -2.92
CA SER A 77 -16.31 4.43 -2.81
C SER A 77 -15.80 5.73 -2.21
N GLU A 78 -14.92 5.65 -1.23
CA GLU A 78 -14.39 6.82 -0.53
C GLU A 78 -13.10 6.51 0.25
N THR A 79 -12.33 7.53 0.56
CA THR A 79 -11.15 7.43 1.42
C THR A 79 -11.56 7.64 2.89
N VAL A 80 -11.09 6.78 3.77
CA VAL A 80 -11.19 7.01 5.22
C VAL A 80 -10.08 7.97 5.63
N ASN A 81 -10.43 9.24 5.86
CA ASN A 81 -9.49 10.29 6.30
C ASN A 81 -9.42 10.43 7.82
N SER A 82 -9.84 9.42 8.58
CA SER A 82 -9.75 9.44 10.03
C SER A 82 -8.37 9.02 10.50
N GLY A 83 -7.58 9.94 11.06
CA GLY A 83 -6.27 9.63 11.64
C GLY A 83 -6.36 8.53 12.71
N SER A 84 -7.42 8.52 13.50
CA SER A 84 -7.65 7.45 14.48
C SER A 84 -7.81 6.07 13.84
N VAL A 85 -8.53 5.96 12.72
CA VAL A 85 -8.67 4.69 11.99
C VAL A 85 -7.37 4.31 11.33
N LEU A 86 -6.66 5.25 10.71
CA LEU A 86 -5.33 5.01 10.13
C LEU A 86 -4.34 4.53 11.20
N TYR A 87 -4.38 5.10 12.40
CA TYR A 87 -3.60 4.62 13.53
C TYR A 87 -3.89 3.15 13.85
N LEU A 88 -5.17 2.76 13.95
CA LEU A 88 -5.59 1.38 14.21
C LEU A 88 -5.11 0.43 13.11
N LEU A 89 -5.25 0.82 11.85
CA LEU A 89 -4.84 -0.01 10.72
C LEU A 89 -3.32 -0.21 10.65
N SER A 90 -2.54 0.83 10.94
CA SER A 90 -1.07 0.77 10.94
C SER A 90 -0.48 -0.04 12.12
N HIS A 91 -1.26 -0.21 13.20
CA HIS A 91 -0.89 -0.98 14.38
C HIS A 91 -1.69 -2.29 14.50
N ALA A 92 -2.41 -2.68 13.45
CA ALA A 92 -3.19 -3.91 13.44
C ALA A 92 -2.28 -5.14 13.54
N GLY A 93 -2.55 -6.00 14.50
CA GLY A 93 -1.81 -7.24 14.65
C GLY A 93 -2.23 -8.34 13.66
N ASN A 94 -1.46 -9.42 13.64
CA ASN A 94 -1.62 -10.49 12.66
C ASN A 94 -2.38 -11.71 13.20
N THR A 95 -2.54 -11.85 14.51
CA THR A 95 -3.28 -12.95 15.12
C THR A 95 -4.79 -12.73 15.01
N LYS A 96 -5.58 -13.79 15.12
CA LYS A 96 -7.05 -13.71 15.11
C LYS A 96 -7.58 -12.78 16.22
N ASN A 97 -7.01 -12.86 17.43
CA ASN A 97 -7.43 -12.00 18.53
C ASN A 97 -7.10 -10.53 18.30
N GLU A 98 -5.91 -10.22 17.81
CA GLU A 98 -5.52 -8.85 17.48
C GLU A 98 -6.41 -8.27 16.37
N ARG A 99 -6.73 -9.07 15.35
CA ARG A 99 -7.69 -8.67 14.31
C ARG A 99 -9.07 -8.40 14.87
N LEU A 100 -9.56 -9.21 15.80
CA LEU A 100 -10.83 -8.97 16.49
C LEU A 100 -10.77 -7.65 17.27
N ILE A 101 -9.75 -7.44 18.07
CA ILE A 101 -9.57 -6.21 18.86
C ILE A 101 -9.51 -4.99 17.95
N THR A 102 -8.75 -5.05 16.86
CA THR A 102 -8.68 -3.96 15.86
C THR A 102 -10.05 -3.70 15.24
N GLN A 103 -10.79 -4.74 14.84
CA GLN A 103 -12.13 -4.59 14.28
C GLN A 103 -13.10 -3.91 15.25
N LEU A 104 -13.10 -4.34 16.50
CA LEU A 104 -13.96 -3.76 17.55
C LEU A 104 -13.53 -2.33 17.89
N ALA A 105 -12.24 -2.02 17.89
CA ALA A 105 -11.71 -0.68 18.12
C ALA A 105 -12.10 0.28 16.98
N ILE A 106 -12.10 -0.16 15.72
CA ILE A 106 -12.58 0.63 14.57
C ILE A 106 -14.07 0.98 14.79
N TRP A 107 -14.92 0.03 15.18
CA TRP A 107 -16.31 0.30 15.46
C TRP A 107 -16.49 1.25 16.66
N LYS A 108 -15.65 1.09 17.69
CA LYS A 108 -15.68 1.97 18.87
C LYS A 108 -15.29 3.40 18.52
N VAL A 109 -14.29 3.59 17.68
CA VAL A 109 -13.85 4.91 17.22
C VAL A 109 -14.92 5.57 16.35
N ASN A 110 -15.44 4.86 15.34
CA ASN A 110 -16.33 5.43 14.34
C ASN A 110 -17.78 5.57 14.82
N ASN A 111 -18.27 4.61 15.59
CA ASN A 111 -19.69 4.49 15.88
C ASN A 111 -19.98 4.45 17.40
N ASN A 112 -18.95 4.61 18.24
CA ASN A 112 -19.04 4.40 19.69
C ASN A 112 -19.67 3.05 20.07
N PHE A 113 -19.43 2.01 19.28
CA PHE A 113 -20.15 0.74 19.34
C PHE A 113 -19.21 -0.44 19.62
N ILE A 114 -19.61 -1.27 20.58
CA ILE A 114 -19.11 -2.63 20.77
C ILE A 114 -20.36 -3.52 20.89
N PRO A 115 -20.45 -4.65 20.17
CA PRO A 115 -21.59 -5.55 20.29
C PRO A 115 -21.82 -5.98 21.74
N ALA A 116 -23.06 -5.87 22.22
CA ALA A 116 -23.41 -6.08 23.64
C ALA A 116 -22.96 -7.45 24.19
N ALA A 117 -22.88 -8.47 23.34
CA ALA A 117 -22.38 -9.79 23.73
C ALA A 117 -20.96 -9.74 24.35
N TYR A 118 -20.11 -8.80 23.91
CA TYR A 118 -18.75 -8.66 24.41
C TYR A 118 -18.70 -8.08 25.83
N ASN A 119 -19.76 -7.46 26.33
CA ASN A 119 -19.83 -7.00 27.73
C ASN A 119 -19.64 -8.14 28.73
N LYS A 120 -19.82 -9.39 28.30
CA LYS A 120 -19.55 -10.61 29.07
C LYS A 120 -18.06 -10.97 29.16
N ASN A 121 -17.20 -10.24 28.45
CA ASN A 121 -15.74 -10.43 28.43
C ASN A 121 -15.05 -9.10 28.72
N THR A 122 -14.84 -8.81 29.99
CA THR A 122 -14.23 -7.55 30.46
C THR A 122 -12.84 -7.32 29.89
N THR A 123 -12.05 -8.39 29.69
CA THR A 123 -10.69 -8.28 29.13
C THR A 123 -10.75 -7.74 27.71
N ILE A 124 -11.61 -8.29 26.86
CA ILE A 124 -11.79 -7.81 25.46
C ILE A 124 -12.27 -6.36 25.49
N VAL A 125 -13.31 -6.05 26.27
CA VAL A 125 -13.87 -4.69 26.32
C VAL A 125 -12.82 -3.68 26.79
N ASN A 126 -12.07 -3.98 27.83
CA ASN A 126 -11.00 -3.09 28.32
C ASN A 126 -9.91 -2.88 27.27
N THR A 127 -9.45 -3.95 26.62
CA THR A 127 -8.43 -3.86 25.56
C THR A 127 -8.93 -3.01 24.40
N VAL A 128 -10.17 -3.20 23.94
CA VAL A 128 -10.78 -2.42 22.86
C VAL A 128 -10.92 -0.94 23.26
N ASN A 129 -11.38 -0.66 24.49
CA ASN A 129 -11.51 0.72 24.97
C ASN A 129 -10.14 1.42 25.04
N ASN A 130 -9.12 0.75 25.57
CA ASN A 130 -7.78 1.30 25.65
C ASN A 130 -7.20 1.58 24.25
N LEU A 131 -7.33 0.64 23.33
CA LEU A 131 -6.86 0.81 21.96
C LEU A 131 -7.63 1.93 21.23
N ALA A 132 -8.94 2.00 21.38
CA ALA A 132 -9.77 3.06 20.79
C ALA A 132 -9.43 4.45 21.36
N ASN A 133 -9.17 4.55 22.67
CA ASN A 133 -8.76 5.81 23.30
C ASN A 133 -7.36 6.22 22.80
N THR A 134 -6.42 5.30 22.72
CA THR A 134 -5.11 5.57 22.12
C THR A 134 -5.23 6.07 20.69
N ALA A 135 -6.08 5.44 19.88
CA ALA A 135 -6.32 5.87 18.50
C ALA A 135 -6.96 7.27 18.44
N LYS A 136 -7.90 7.61 19.32
CA LYS A 136 -8.50 8.96 19.40
C LYS A 136 -7.47 10.03 19.80
N ASN A 137 -6.55 9.70 20.70
CA ASN A 137 -5.44 10.59 21.06
C ASN A 137 -4.43 10.79 19.92
N ASN A 138 -4.44 9.90 18.91
CA ASN A 138 -3.67 9.99 17.68
C ASN A 138 -4.55 10.36 16.48
N SER A 139 -5.55 11.21 16.67
CA SER A 139 -6.50 11.61 15.63
C SER A 139 -5.86 12.33 14.42
N ASN A 140 -4.68 12.92 14.62
CA ASN A 140 -3.89 13.54 13.56
C ASN A 140 -2.88 12.57 12.92
N TYR A 141 -2.94 11.28 13.22
CA TYR A 141 -2.07 10.28 12.64
C TYR A 141 -2.24 10.25 11.12
N SER A 142 -1.13 10.33 10.43
CA SER A 142 -1.09 10.21 8.98
C SER A 142 -0.03 9.19 8.59
N VAL A 143 -0.30 8.46 7.52
CA VAL A 143 0.66 7.54 6.92
C VAL A 143 1.35 8.32 5.82
N ASN A 144 2.54 8.82 6.11
CA ASN A 144 3.34 9.53 5.10
C ASN A 144 4.03 8.49 4.20
N PRO A 145 3.75 8.49 2.91
CA PRO A 145 4.47 7.65 1.99
C PRO A 145 5.92 8.11 1.88
N THR A 146 6.85 7.16 1.89
CA THR A 146 8.26 7.43 1.62
C THR A 146 8.69 6.70 0.37
N ILE A 147 9.53 7.35 -0.43
CA ILE A 147 10.17 6.75 -1.60
C ILE A 147 11.68 6.94 -1.48
N LYS A 148 12.41 5.87 -1.72
CA LYS A 148 13.87 5.87 -1.79
C LYS A 148 14.32 5.20 -3.07
N LEU A 149 15.30 5.78 -3.74
CA LEU A 149 15.99 5.19 -4.87
C LEU A 149 17.38 4.76 -4.44
N SER A 150 17.87 3.63 -4.95
CA SER A 150 19.23 3.15 -4.66
C SER A 150 20.31 4.08 -5.19
N SER A 151 19.99 4.94 -6.15
CA SER A 151 20.87 5.99 -6.69
C SER A 151 20.03 7.15 -7.20
N SER A 152 20.52 8.36 -7.04
CA SER A 152 19.97 9.58 -7.64
C SER A 152 20.61 9.90 -9.01
N THR A 153 21.58 9.13 -9.43
CA THR A 153 22.31 9.33 -10.70
C THR A 153 22.19 8.12 -11.60
N LEU A 154 22.11 8.37 -12.90
CA LEU A 154 22.12 7.37 -13.94
C LEU A 154 23.47 7.36 -14.64
N SER A 155 24.11 6.20 -14.73
CA SER A 155 25.31 5.98 -15.54
C SER A 155 24.92 5.11 -16.72
N PHE A 156 25.17 5.58 -17.93
CA PHE A 156 24.78 4.89 -19.16
C PHE A 156 25.95 4.13 -19.78
N SER A 157 25.63 2.98 -20.36
CA SER A 157 26.52 2.20 -21.22
C SER A 157 25.81 1.83 -22.53
N GLU A 158 26.55 1.57 -23.55
CA GLU A 158 26.01 1.09 -24.82
C GLU A 158 25.43 -0.31 -24.67
N SER A 159 24.25 -0.54 -25.24
CA SER A 159 23.65 -1.88 -25.29
C SER A 159 24.42 -2.82 -26.19
N SER A 160 24.32 -4.13 -25.97
CA SER A 160 25.04 -5.15 -26.74
C SER A 160 24.73 -5.14 -28.25
N ASP A 161 23.54 -4.69 -28.62
CA ASP A 161 23.09 -4.54 -30.02
C ASP A 161 23.51 -3.21 -30.67
N GLY A 162 24.15 -2.33 -29.89
CA GLY A 162 24.62 -1.03 -30.36
C GLY A 162 23.56 0.01 -30.63
N ASN A 163 22.31 -0.28 -30.41
CA ASN A 163 21.19 0.61 -30.79
C ASN A 163 20.76 1.59 -29.70
N TYR A 164 21.12 1.34 -28.45
CA TYR A 164 20.66 2.09 -27.30
C TYR A 164 21.80 2.43 -26.34
N TYR A 165 21.56 3.44 -25.51
CA TYR A 165 22.22 3.61 -24.24
C TYR A 165 21.30 3.12 -23.13
N VAL A 166 21.82 2.32 -22.19
CA VAL A 166 21.07 1.74 -21.08
C VAL A 166 21.70 2.16 -19.78
N SER A 167 20.91 2.64 -18.84
CA SER A 167 21.39 3.05 -17.51
C SER A 167 21.70 1.84 -16.62
N ASN A 168 22.48 2.10 -15.57
CA ASN A 168 22.51 1.21 -14.41
C ASN A 168 21.10 0.97 -13.85
N ASN A 169 20.93 -0.17 -13.17
CA ASN A 169 19.68 -0.47 -12.48
C ASN A 169 19.51 0.41 -11.24
N ILE A 170 18.34 0.97 -11.10
CA ILE A 170 17.88 1.66 -9.91
C ILE A 170 16.86 0.77 -9.19
N THR A 171 17.07 0.54 -7.89
CA THR A 171 16.07 -0.13 -7.05
C THR A 171 15.20 0.94 -6.40
N VAL A 172 13.88 0.76 -6.48
CA VAL A 172 12.91 1.59 -5.77
C VAL A 172 12.50 0.90 -4.48
N SER A 173 12.52 1.64 -3.38
CA SER A 173 11.93 1.22 -2.12
C SER A 173 10.90 2.24 -1.70
N HIS A 174 9.76 1.79 -1.22
CA HIS A 174 8.72 2.68 -0.72
C HIS A 174 7.96 2.04 0.43
N ASP A 175 7.45 2.89 1.33
CA ASP A 175 6.62 2.49 2.45
C ASP A 175 5.25 3.15 2.31
N ASN A 176 4.23 2.49 2.85
CA ASN A 176 2.85 3.00 2.93
C ASN A 176 2.19 3.27 1.56
N MET A 177 2.65 2.59 0.52
CA MET A 177 2.08 2.62 -0.82
C MET A 177 2.05 1.21 -1.39
N SER A 178 1.08 0.89 -2.24
CA SER A 178 1.02 -0.40 -2.93
C SER A 178 1.97 -0.45 -4.12
N GLU A 179 2.11 0.67 -4.81
CA GLU A 179 2.96 0.85 -5.98
C GLU A 179 3.25 2.34 -6.20
N ILE A 180 4.28 2.62 -6.98
CA ILE A 180 4.57 3.95 -7.49
C ILE A 180 4.53 3.92 -9.02
N VAL A 181 4.29 5.06 -9.63
CA VAL A 181 4.44 5.22 -11.09
C VAL A 181 5.73 5.99 -11.35
N ALA A 182 6.68 5.33 -12.02
CA ALA A 182 7.86 5.99 -12.54
C ALA A 182 7.61 6.44 -13.98
N THR A 183 8.06 7.64 -14.33
CA THR A 183 7.95 8.20 -15.68
C THR A 183 9.32 8.71 -16.12
N VAL A 184 9.71 8.43 -17.36
CA VAL A 184 10.90 9.01 -17.98
C VAL A 184 10.50 10.15 -18.89
N SER A 185 11.24 11.26 -18.81
CA SER A 185 11.09 12.44 -19.68
C SER A 185 12.44 13.06 -20.01
N GLY A 186 12.49 13.96 -20.97
CA GLY A 186 13.67 14.74 -21.32
C GLY A 186 14.53 14.17 -22.46
N ALA A 187 14.30 12.94 -22.93
CA ALA A 187 14.95 12.39 -24.10
C ALA A 187 13.92 11.70 -25.00
N GLU A 188 13.92 12.03 -26.28
CA GLU A 188 12.98 11.44 -27.24
C GLU A 188 13.20 9.93 -27.35
N GLY A 189 12.09 9.17 -27.30
CA GLY A 189 12.12 7.71 -27.37
C GLY A 189 12.69 7.03 -26.13
N ALA A 190 12.98 7.77 -25.04
CA ALA A 190 13.42 7.16 -23.79
C ALA A 190 12.32 6.28 -23.19
N THR A 191 12.73 5.12 -22.66
CA THR A 191 11.83 4.17 -22.02
C THR A 191 12.43 3.65 -20.73
N LEU A 192 11.55 3.37 -19.76
CA LEU A 192 11.86 2.59 -18.57
C LEU A 192 11.79 1.11 -18.92
N ILE A 193 12.69 0.33 -18.33
CA ILE A 193 12.69 -1.13 -18.43
C ILE A 193 12.68 -1.69 -17.01
N SER A 194 11.73 -2.58 -16.72
CA SER A 194 11.67 -3.31 -15.45
C SER A 194 11.15 -4.72 -15.70
N SER A 195 11.98 -5.72 -15.46
CA SER A 195 11.67 -7.12 -15.78
C SER A 195 11.24 -7.26 -17.26
N ASN A 196 10.01 -7.72 -17.52
CA ASN A 196 9.48 -7.92 -18.88
C ASN A 196 8.62 -6.74 -19.37
N LYS A 197 8.65 -5.59 -18.68
CA LYS A 197 7.86 -4.40 -19.04
C LYS A 197 8.76 -3.29 -19.50
N SER A 198 8.31 -2.55 -20.51
CA SER A 198 8.95 -1.32 -20.96
C SER A 198 7.91 -0.27 -21.34
N GLY A 199 8.23 1.00 -21.17
CA GLY A 199 7.35 2.12 -21.52
C GLY A 199 7.89 3.44 -21.01
N SER A 200 7.28 4.54 -21.41
CA SER A 200 7.57 5.87 -20.86
C SER A 200 7.11 6.02 -19.41
N SER A 201 6.23 5.14 -18.96
CA SER A 201 5.71 5.08 -17.58
C SER A 201 5.51 3.63 -17.16
N LEU A 202 5.93 3.27 -15.94
CA LEU A 202 5.79 1.94 -15.37
C LEU A 202 5.31 2.02 -13.91
N SER A 203 4.38 1.15 -13.54
CA SER A 203 4.06 0.87 -12.13
C SER A 203 5.11 -0.05 -11.53
N LEU A 204 5.69 0.38 -10.41
CA LEU A 204 6.75 -0.30 -9.67
C LEU A 204 6.29 -0.57 -8.25
N VAL A 205 6.43 -1.81 -7.80
CA VAL A 205 6.20 -2.21 -6.42
C VAL A 205 7.48 -2.08 -5.59
N ASN A 206 7.38 -2.15 -4.29
CA ASN A 206 8.53 -2.09 -3.38
C ASN A 206 9.59 -3.15 -3.76
N GLY A 207 10.84 -2.72 -3.87
CA GLY A 207 11.96 -3.58 -4.29
C GLY A 207 12.12 -3.75 -5.80
N SER A 208 11.25 -3.18 -6.63
CA SER A 208 11.39 -3.23 -8.10
C SER A 208 12.71 -2.59 -8.54
N LYS A 209 13.33 -3.22 -9.54
CA LYS A 209 14.50 -2.67 -10.25
C LYS A 209 14.07 -2.18 -11.62
N PHE A 210 14.57 -1.02 -12.00
CA PHE A 210 14.36 -0.48 -13.35
C PHE A 210 15.64 0.15 -13.88
N SER A 211 15.72 0.27 -15.19
CA SER A 211 16.73 1.05 -15.91
C SER A 211 16.07 1.95 -16.93
N VAL A 212 16.79 2.93 -17.42
CA VAL A 212 16.38 3.81 -18.52
C VAL A 212 17.10 3.39 -19.78
N ARG A 213 16.38 3.30 -20.88
CA ARG A 213 16.94 3.03 -22.22
C ARG A 213 16.62 4.20 -23.14
N ILE A 214 17.64 4.69 -23.87
CA ILE A 214 17.53 5.82 -24.81
C ILE A 214 18.06 5.36 -26.17
N PRO A 215 17.31 5.56 -27.29
CA PRO A 215 17.79 5.27 -28.63
C PRO A 215 19.01 6.15 -28.97
N LYS A 216 20.03 5.59 -29.58
CA LYS A 216 21.25 6.32 -29.94
C LYS A 216 21.04 7.42 -30.97
N ASN A 217 20.09 7.22 -31.88
CA ASN A 217 19.78 8.18 -32.94
C ASN A 217 19.00 9.41 -32.44
N ASN A 218 18.65 9.43 -31.16
CA ASN A 218 17.88 10.53 -30.53
C ASN A 218 18.73 11.35 -29.52
N ILE A 219 20.06 11.22 -29.62
CA ILE A 219 21.03 11.92 -28.77
C ILE A 219 21.91 12.86 -29.61
#